data_d276c1349550bed7817b3fdf24f496d5
#
_entry.id   d276c1349550bed7817b3fdf24f496d5
#
_cell.length_a   1.000
_cell.length_b   1.000
_cell.length_c   1.000
_cell.angle_alpha   90.00
_cell.angle_beta   90.00
_cell.angle_gamma   90.00
#
_symmetry.space_group_name_H-M   'P 1'
#
loop_
_entity.id
_entity.type
_entity.pdbx_description
1 polymer ?
#
loop_
_entity_poly.entity_id
_entity_poly.type
_entity_poly.pdbx_seq_one_letter_code
_entity_poly.pdbx_strand_id
1 'polypeptide(L)'
;MSQQTHTTKKKLESAILVGVQAQTDEVFDFESTMEELASLSETCQLNVQAEFTQNRQHFDNKYYVGKGKLEEIKAYVEMNEIDVVVANDELTTAQSKTLNGNLNVKIIDRTQLILEIFALRARSKEGKLQVELAQLDYLLPRLQGHGRSLSRLGGGIGTRGPGETKLEMDRRHIRTRMNEIKHQLETVVEHRERYRNKREQNNVFQVALIGYTNAGKSSWFNALANEATYEKNLLFATLDPKTRQIQINDGFNLIISDTVGFIQKLPTTLIAAFKSTLEEAKGADLLLHVVDASHPEYRVQYDTVNQIIGDLDMGHIPQAIIFNKKDLHEGAVPTTNLPSIFVSSKNEADEEKVKQLLIEQVKSALTTYEEKVPSADADRLYFLKQHTLVTEIKFNETDATYTIKGFKKE
;
A
#
# COMPACT_ATOMS: atom_id res chain seq x y z
N MET A 1 -14.32 25.60 41.23
CA MET A 1 -15.18 25.06 40.18
C MET A 1 -14.32 24.30 39.18
N SER A 2 -14.24 22.99 39.32
CA SER A 2 -13.46 22.13 38.44
C SER A 2 -14.26 21.85 37.18
N GLN A 3 -13.78 22.33 36.05
CA GLN A 3 -14.27 21.93 34.71
C GLN A 3 -13.95 20.47 34.49
N GLN A 4 -14.96 19.60 34.55
CA GLN A 4 -14.90 18.25 34.04
C GLN A 4 -14.84 18.31 32.51
N THR A 5 -13.69 18.08 31.93
CA THR A 5 -13.51 17.79 30.51
C THR A 5 -14.14 16.42 30.22
N HIS A 6 -15.35 16.43 29.69
CA HIS A 6 -15.98 15.24 29.13
C HIS A 6 -15.19 14.82 27.88
N THR A 7 -14.30 13.86 28.04
CA THR A 7 -13.76 13.08 26.92
C THR A 7 -14.90 12.22 26.38
N THR A 8 -15.60 12.71 25.38
CA THR A 8 -16.55 11.90 24.60
C THR A 8 -15.74 10.84 23.89
N LYS A 9 -15.71 9.62 24.43
CA LYS A 9 -15.27 8.45 23.65
C LYS A 9 -16.15 8.38 22.42
N LYS A 10 -15.58 8.63 21.24
CA LYS A 10 -16.27 8.51 19.96
C LYS A 10 -16.80 7.07 19.89
N LYS A 11 -18.11 6.89 19.91
CA LYS A 11 -18.75 5.57 19.77
C LYS A 11 -18.32 5.05 18.39
N LEU A 12 -17.75 3.84 18.33
CA LEU A 12 -17.42 3.20 17.08
C LEU A 12 -18.71 2.96 16.31
N GLU A 13 -18.74 3.26 15.02
CA GLU A 13 -19.88 2.95 14.16
C GLU A 13 -20.04 1.42 14.05
N SER A 14 -21.28 0.93 14.28
CA SER A 14 -21.62 -0.47 14.12
C SER A 14 -21.75 -0.81 12.65
N ALA A 15 -21.10 -1.90 12.21
CA ALA A 15 -21.08 -2.29 10.82
C ALA A 15 -21.44 -3.76 10.63
N ILE A 16 -21.99 -4.07 9.45
CA ILE A 16 -22.10 -5.44 8.94
C ILE A 16 -21.35 -5.55 7.61
N LEU A 17 -20.80 -6.73 7.36
CA LEU A 17 -20.13 -7.06 6.11
C LEU A 17 -21.07 -7.84 5.20
N VAL A 18 -21.07 -7.53 3.92
CA VAL A 18 -21.90 -8.22 2.92
C VAL A 18 -21.03 -8.66 1.75
N GLY A 19 -21.00 -9.96 1.47
CA GLY A 19 -20.24 -10.53 0.37
C GLY A 19 -21.07 -11.46 -0.51
N VAL A 20 -20.80 -11.45 -1.81
CA VAL A 20 -21.38 -12.38 -2.79
C VAL A 20 -20.26 -13.18 -3.41
N GLN A 21 -20.28 -14.49 -3.23
CA GLN A 21 -19.38 -15.41 -3.92
C GLN A 21 -19.96 -15.68 -5.32
N ALA A 22 -19.36 -15.10 -6.35
CA ALA A 22 -19.68 -15.37 -7.74
C ALA A 22 -18.85 -16.54 -8.26
N GLN A 23 -19.43 -17.39 -9.13
CA GLN A 23 -18.70 -18.55 -9.70
C GLN A 23 -17.50 -18.15 -10.61
N THR A 24 -17.36 -16.89 -10.92
CA THR A 24 -16.23 -16.33 -11.72
C THR A 24 -15.02 -15.93 -10.88
N ASP A 25 -15.11 -15.95 -9.55
CA ASP A 25 -14.05 -15.52 -8.66
C ASP A 25 -13.14 -16.71 -8.28
N GLU A 26 -12.36 -17.22 -9.24
CA GLU A 26 -11.52 -18.42 -9.05
C GLU A 26 -10.13 -18.15 -8.42
N VAL A 27 -9.69 -16.89 -8.35
CA VAL A 27 -8.29 -16.57 -7.98
C VAL A 27 -8.08 -16.53 -6.46
N PHE A 28 -9.08 -16.12 -5.71
CA PHE A 28 -8.99 -15.99 -4.25
C PHE A 28 -10.07 -16.81 -3.56
N ASP A 29 -9.73 -17.42 -2.43
CA ASP A 29 -10.74 -18.00 -1.55
C ASP A 29 -11.66 -16.89 -1.04
N PHE A 30 -12.96 -17.09 -1.20
CA PHE A 30 -13.98 -16.11 -0.81
C PHE A 30 -13.92 -15.80 0.70
N GLU A 31 -13.67 -16.81 1.53
CA GLU A 31 -13.56 -16.64 2.98
C GLU A 31 -12.39 -15.70 3.33
N SER A 32 -11.24 -15.90 2.69
CA SER A 32 -10.08 -15.03 2.84
C SER A 32 -10.37 -13.57 2.44
N THR A 33 -11.17 -13.33 1.38
CA THR A 33 -11.57 -11.98 1.00
C THR A 33 -12.48 -11.32 2.03
N MET A 34 -13.32 -12.08 2.72
CA MET A 34 -14.19 -11.59 3.79
C MET A 34 -13.41 -11.31 5.08
N GLU A 35 -12.45 -12.16 5.45
CA GLU A 35 -11.53 -11.91 6.58
C GLU A 35 -10.70 -10.63 6.35
N GLU A 36 -10.23 -10.42 5.13
CA GLU A 36 -9.51 -9.20 4.77
C GLU A 36 -10.44 -7.97 4.85
N LEU A 37 -11.71 -8.07 4.43
CA LEU A 37 -12.70 -7.00 4.57
C LEU A 37 -12.97 -6.66 6.03
N ALA A 38 -13.04 -7.67 6.92
CA ALA A 38 -13.17 -7.47 8.36
C ALA A 38 -11.97 -6.69 8.92
N SER A 39 -10.75 -7.08 8.55
CA SER A 39 -9.51 -6.40 8.95
C SER A 39 -9.42 -4.96 8.42
N LEU A 40 -9.90 -4.70 7.20
CA LEU A 40 -10.03 -3.34 6.65
C LEU A 40 -11.03 -2.50 7.45
N SER A 41 -12.17 -3.10 7.81
CA SER A 41 -13.22 -2.43 8.60
C SER A 41 -12.72 -2.06 9.99
N GLU A 42 -12.00 -2.94 10.66
CA GLU A 42 -11.34 -2.66 11.94
C GLU A 42 -10.31 -1.53 11.82
N THR A 43 -9.55 -1.50 10.71
CA THR A 43 -8.57 -0.44 10.44
C THR A 43 -9.25 0.93 10.31
N CYS A 44 -10.48 0.98 9.79
CA CYS A 44 -11.36 2.16 9.76
C CYS A 44 -12.08 2.43 11.08
N GLN A 45 -11.80 1.68 12.14
CA GLN A 45 -12.48 1.79 13.44
C GLN A 45 -14.00 1.50 13.37
N LEU A 46 -14.43 0.63 12.48
CA LEU A 46 -15.78 0.09 12.43
C LEU A 46 -15.88 -1.12 13.38
N ASN A 47 -16.99 -1.24 14.07
CA ASN A 47 -17.28 -2.39 14.93
C ASN A 47 -18.15 -3.39 14.16
N VAL A 48 -17.51 -4.42 13.60
CA VAL A 48 -18.21 -5.47 12.81
C VAL A 48 -19.06 -6.35 13.73
N GLN A 49 -20.37 -6.36 13.50
CA GLN A 49 -21.34 -7.08 14.29
C GLN A 49 -21.73 -8.44 13.67
N ALA A 50 -21.79 -8.49 12.34
CA ALA A 50 -22.19 -9.70 11.61
C ALA A 50 -21.67 -9.67 10.17
N GLU A 51 -21.65 -10.86 9.56
CA GLU A 51 -21.32 -11.07 8.15
C GLU A 51 -22.49 -11.76 7.44
N PHE A 52 -22.81 -11.26 6.25
CA PHE A 52 -23.84 -11.79 5.38
C PHE A 52 -23.21 -12.21 4.06
N THR A 53 -23.21 -13.49 3.78
CA THR A 53 -22.66 -14.06 2.55
C THR A 53 -23.74 -14.73 1.70
N GLN A 54 -23.53 -14.74 0.40
CA GLN A 54 -24.42 -15.42 -0.52
C GLN A 54 -23.66 -15.99 -1.72
N ASN A 55 -23.88 -17.25 -2.05
CA ASN A 55 -23.37 -17.87 -3.29
C ASN A 55 -24.34 -17.61 -4.44
N ARG A 56 -23.81 -17.10 -5.57
CA ARG A 56 -24.57 -16.83 -6.78
C ARG A 56 -23.73 -17.11 -8.04
N GLN A 57 -24.39 -17.33 -9.16
CA GLN A 57 -23.68 -17.43 -10.44
C GLN A 57 -23.09 -16.08 -10.87
N HIS A 58 -23.86 -14.99 -10.67
CA HIS A 58 -23.47 -13.62 -10.99
C HIS A 58 -24.01 -12.66 -9.94
N PHE A 59 -23.36 -11.51 -9.79
CA PHE A 59 -23.88 -10.40 -8.99
C PHE A 59 -25.24 -9.94 -9.52
N ASP A 60 -26.14 -9.56 -8.61
CA ASP A 60 -27.38 -8.92 -9.04
C ASP A 60 -27.09 -7.49 -9.51
N ASN A 61 -27.50 -7.16 -10.73
CA ASN A 61 -27.21 -5.85 -11.35
C ASN A 61 -27.83 -4.67 -10.59
N LYS A 62 -28.90 -4.92 -9.81
CA LYS A 62 -29.64 -3.87 -9.11
C LYS A 62 -29.43 -3.89 -7.60
N TYR A 63 -29.37 -5.09 -7.00
CA TYR A 63 -29.39 -5.25 -5.55
C TYR A 63 -28.06 -5.74 -4.98
N TYR A 64 -27.08 -6.12 -5.82
CA TYR A 64 -25.83 -6.78 -5.44
C TYR A 64 -26.07 -8.19 -4.90
N VAL A 65 -26.91 -8.33 -3.86
CA VAL A 65 -27.41 -9.61 -3.29
C VAL A 65 -28.79 -9.98 -3.87
N GLY A 66 -29.25 -11.20 -3.59
CA GLY A 66 -30.63 -11.60 -3.94
C GLY A 66 -31.67 -10.89 -3.04
N LYS A 67 -32.91 -10.75 -3.54
CA LYS A 67 -33.99 -10.07 -2.81
C LYS A 67 -34.23 -10.65 -1.41
N GLY A 68 -34.26 -11.98 -1.27
CA GLY A 68 -34.45 -12.63 0.04
C GLY A 68 -33.32 -12.32 1.02
N LYS A 69 -32.06 -12.31 0.55
CA LYS A 69 -30.92 -11.92 1.39
C LYS A 69 -30.98 -10.43 1.76
N LEU A 70 -31.45 -9.57 0.86
CA LEU A 70 -31.66 -8.15 1.15
C LEU A 70 -32.67 -7.91 2.27
N GLU A 71 -33.78 -8.65 2.29
CA GLU A 71 -34.78 -8.57 3.37
C GLU A 71 -34.23 -9.09 4.71
N GLU A 72 -33.42 -10.14 4.69
CA GLU A 72 -32.70 -10.64 5.86
C GLU A 72 -31.75 -9.58 6.44
N ILE A 73 -30.93 -8.96 5.58
CA ILE A 73 -30.03 -7.87 5.96
C ILE A 73 -30.81 -6.68 6.53
N LYS A 74 -31.93 -6.30 5.88
CA LYS A 74 -32.77 -5.21 6.33
C LYS A 74 -33.33 -5.45 7.73
N ALA A 75 -33.87 -6.62 7.98
CA ALA A 75 -34.38 -7.00 9.29
C ALA A 75 -33.30 -6.93 10.37
N TYR A 76 -32.07 -7.39 10.05
CA TYR A 76 -30.95 -7.34 10.97
C TYR A 76 -30.49 -5.90 11.26
N VAL A 77 -30.40 -5.07 10.22
CA VAL A 77 -30.02 -3.64 10.31
C VAL A 77 -30.99 -2.89 11.24
N GLU A 78 -32.30 -3.10 11.05
CA GLU A 78 -33.35 -2.44 11.86
C GLU A 78 -33.33 -2.93 13.32
N MET A 79 -33.14 -4.25 13.54
CA MET A 79 -33.17 -4.85 14.89
C MET A 79 -31.92 -4.47 15.72
N ASN A 80 -30.75 -4.32 15.10
CA ASN A 80 -29.47 -4.10 15.80
C ASN A 80 -28.93 -2.68 15.67
N GLU A 81 -29.71 -1.75 15.13
CA GLU A 81 -29.31 -0.33 14.96
C GLU A 81 -27.93 -0.19 14.27
N ILE A 82 -27.78 -0.86 13.13
CA ILE A 82 -26.52 -0.84 12.37
C ILE A 82 -26.34 0.52 11.69
N ASP A 83 -25.16 1.12 11.81
CA ASP A 83 -24.82 2.41 11.22
C ASP A 83 -24.34 2.29 9.76
N VAL A 84 -23.61 1.20 9.44
CA VAL A 84 -22.91 1.05 8.17
C VAL A 84 -23.02 -0.37 7.61
N VAL A 85 -23.26 -0.50 6.31
CA VAL A 85 -23.14 -1.75 5.57
C VAL A 85 -21.93 -1.67 4.64
N VAL A 86 -21.03 -2.64 4.73
CA VAL A 86 -19.79 -2.70 3.94
C VAL A 86 -19.89 -3.85 2.94
N ALA A 87 -19.85 -3.54 1.65
CA ALA A 87 -19.84 -4.54 0.58
C ALA A 87 -18.40 -4.98 0.23
N ASN A 88 -18.20 -6.28 0.02
CA ASN A 88 -16.88 -6.88 -0.29
C ASN A 88 -16.37 -6.57 -1.70
N ASP A 89 -17.23 -6.13 -2.58
CA ASP A 89 -16.91 -5.81 -3.98
C ASP A 89 -17.23 -4.34 -4.28
N GLU A 90 -16.65 -3.78 -5.34
CA GLU A 90 -16.99 -2.45 -5.79
C GLU A 90 -18.44 -2.42 -6.31
N LEU A 91 -19.26 -1.55 -5.73
CA LEU A 91 -20.65 -1.41 -6.10
C LEU A 91 -20.84 -0.47 -7.30
N THR A 92 -21.68 -0.87 -8.24
CA THR A 92 -22.15 0.07 -9.24
C THR A 92 -23.02 1.17 -8.62
N THR A 93 -23.11 2.32 -9.28
CA THR A 93 -23.97 3.44 -8.83
C THR A 93 -25.43 2.99 -8.60
N ALA A 94 -25.94 2.06 -9.43
CA ALA A 94 -27.30 1.54 -9.32
C ALA A 94 -27.47 0.65 -8.07
N GLN A 95 -26.50 -0.23 -7.81
CA GLN A 95 -26.48 -1.09 -6.62
C GLN A 95 -26.39 -0.27 -5.34
N SER A 96 -25.42 0.64 -5.25
CA SER A 96 -25.23 1.50 -4.09
C SER A 96 -26.49 2.31 -3.77
N LYS A 97 -27.11 2.92 -4.79
CA LYS A 97 -28.36 3.67 -4.64
C LYS A 97 -29.53 2.81 -4.17
N THR A 98 -29.63 1.58 -4.72
CA THR A 98 -30.73 0.66 -4.39
C THR A 98 -30.56 0.13 -2.96
N LEU A 99 -29.35 -0.25 -2.56
CA LEU A 99 -29.06 -0.67 -1.17
C LEU A 99 -29.36 0.45 -0.16
N ASN A 100 -28.87 1.65 -0.45
CA ASN A 100 -29.11 2.80 0.44
C ASN A 100 -30.62 3.08 0.59
N GLY A 101 -31.39 3.05 -0.53
CA GLY A 101 -32.84 3.27 -0.52
C GLY A 101 -33.65 2.17 0.19
N ASN A 102 -33.15 0.94 0.29
CA ASN A 102 -33.83 -0.17 0.97
C ASN A 102 -33.43 -0.29 2.44
N LEU A 103 -32.16 -0.09 2.77
CA LEU A 103 -31.61 -0.29 4.11
C LEU A 103 -31.63 0.97 4.96
N ASN A 104 -31.69 2.15 4.34
CA ASN A 104 -31.70 3.47 4.99
C ASN A 104 -30.52 3.69 5.98
N VAL A 105 -29.36 3.10 5.68
CA VAL A 105 -28.10 3.25 6.42
C VAL A 105 -26.97 3.60 5.45
N LYS A 106 -25.82 4.02 5.98
CA LYS A 106 -24.63 4.31 5.16
C LYS A 106 -24.18 3.01 4.47
N ILE A 107 -24.08 3.05 3.14
CA ILE A 107 -23.54 1.95 2.34
C ILE A 107 -22.17 2.36 1.82
N ILE A 108 -21.16 1.57 2.12
CA ILE A 108 -19.81 1.71 1.57
C ILE A 108 -19.39 0.41 0.91
N ASP A 109 -18.54 0.49 -0.08
CA ASP A 109 -17.95 -0.69 -0.69
C ASP A 109 -16.46 -0.79 -0.34
N ARG A 110 -15.84 -1.90 -0.74
CA ARG A 110 -14.41 -2.17 -0.50
C ARG A 110 -13.52 -1.02 -1.00
N THR A 111 -13.81 -0.46 -2.17
CA THR A 111 -13.05 0.65 -2.75
C THR A 111 -13.11 1.90 -1.87
N GLN A 112 -14.31 2.26 -1.44
CA GLN A 112 -14.50 3.42 -0.54
C GLN A 112 -13.85 3.19 0.81
N LEU A 113 -13.94 1.98 1.37
CA LEU A 113 -13.30 1.62 2.65
C LEU A 113 -11.78 1.80 2.57
N ILE A 114 -11.15 1.30 1.51
CA ILE A 114 -9.71 1.47 1.27
C ILE A 114 -9.35 2.96 1.14
N LEU A 115 -10.13 3.74 0.38
CA LEU A 115 -9.93 5.18 0.24
C LEU A 115 -10.02 5.93 1.58
N GLU A 116 -10.92 5.51 2.47
CA GLU A 116 -11.03 6.09 3.81
C GLU A 116 -9.80 5.76 4.67
N ILE A 117 -9.30 4.51 4.61
CA ILE A 117 -8.04 4.15 5.29
C ILE A 117 -6.88 5.03 4.80
N PHE A 118 -6.80 5.24 3.50
CA PHE A 118 -5.75 6.05 2.91
C PHE A 118 -5.86 7.53 3.32
N ALA A 119 -7.07 8.07 3.38
CA ALA A 119 -7.30 9.43 3.88
C ALA A 119 -6.84 9.60 5.34
N LEU A 120 -7.03 8.57 6.17
CA LEU A 120 -6.56 8.56 7.55
C LEU A 120 -5.03 8.44 7.67
N ARG A 121 -4.37 7.80 6.69
CA ARG A 121 -2.92 7.51 6.72
C ARG A 121 -2.07 8.53 5.99
N ALA A 122 -2.61 9.23 4.99
CA ALA A 122 -1.89 10.24 4.22
C ALA A 122 -1.40 11.38 5.11
N ARG A 123 -0.09 11.53 5.22
CA ARG A 123 0.57 12.60 6.00
C ARG A 123 1.22 13.62 5.10
N SER A 124 1.87 13.16 4.02
CA SER A 124 2.53 14.03 3.05
C SER A 124 1.51 14.86 2.27
N LYS A 125 1.94 16.01 1.76
CA LYS A 125 1.11 16.82 0.84
C LYS A 125 0.72 16.02 -0.40
N GLU A 126 1.64 15.24 -0.92
CA GLU A 126 1.45 14.42 -2.10
C GLU A 126 0.44 13.29 -1.84
N GLY A 127 0.65 12.49 -0.79
CA GLY A 127 -0.29 11.42 -0.42
C GLY A 127 -1.71 11.94 -0.23
N LYS A 128 -1.88 13.11 0.41
CA LYS A 128 -3.19 13.76 0.55
C LYS A 128 -3.82 14.13 -0.80
N LEU A 129 -3.03 14.70 -1.72
CA LEU A 129 -3.51 15.05 -3.05
C LEU A 129 -3.89 13.81 -3.87
N GLN A 130 -3.10 12.75 -3.78
CA GLN A 130 -3.39 11.49 -4.47
C GLN A 130 -4.67 10.84 -3.96
N VAL A 131 -4.85 10.78 -2.65
CA VAL A 131 -6.07 10.24 -2.03
C VAL A 131 -7.28 11.09 -2.40
N GLU A 132 -7.17 12.42 -2.32
CA GLU A 132 -8.25 13.33 -2.74
C GLU A 132 -8.63 13.11 -4.20
N LEU A 133 -7.63 12.98 -5.10
CA LEU A 133 -7.89 12.71 -6.52
C LEU A 133 -8.64 11.38 -6.72
N ALA A 134 -8.20 10.31 -6.05
CA ALA A 134 -8.85 9.00 -6.14
C ALA A 134 -10.28 9.03 -5.57
N GLN A 135 -10.50 9.73 -4.46
CA GLN A 135 -11.86 9.92 -3.89
C GLN A 135 -12.78 10.68 -4.85
N LEU A 136 -12.27 11.73 -5.51
CA LEU A 136 -13.05 12.50 -6.48
C LEU A 136 -13.34 11.68 -7.74
N ASP A 137 -12.39 10.88 -8.22
CA ASP A 137 -12.57 9.98 -9.36
C ASP A 137 -13.61 8.89 -9.08
N TYR A 138 -13.56 8.30 -7.90
CA TYR A 138 -14.56 7.35 -7.41
C TYR A 138 -15.95 7.98 -7.26
N LEU A 139 -16.03 9.22 -6.76
CA LEU A 139 -17.29 9.93 -6.50
C LEU A 139 -17.96 10.45 -7.80
N LEU A 140 -17.17 10.90 -8.78
CA LEU A 140 -17.67 11.58 -9.98
C LEU A 140 -18.75 10.80 -10.76
N PRO A 141 -18.60 9.48 -11.06
CA PRO A 141 -19.65 8.70 -11.70
C PRO A 141 -20.87 8.49 -10.80
N ARG A 142 -20.68 8.45 -9.47
CA ARG A 142 -21.73 8.18 -8.47
C ARG A 142 -22.64 9.37 -8.20
N LEU A 143 -22.24 10.58 -8.56
CA LEU A 143 -23.09 11.79 -8.50
C LEU A 143 -24.32 11.72 -9.42
N GLN A 144 -24.35 10.86 -10.41
CA GLN A 144 -25.48 10.76 -11.36
C GLN A 144 -26.81 10.34 -10.73
N GLY A 145 -26.79 9.77 -9.52
CA GLY A 145 -27.98 9.25 -8.86
C GLY A 145 -28.74 10.22 -7.96
N HIS A 146 -28.14 11.31 -7.50
CA HIS A 146 -28.70 12.20 -6.47
C HIS A 146 -29.50 13.38 -7.03
N GLY A 147 -29.38 13.72 -8.32
CA GLY A 147 -30.01 14.90 -8.94
C GLY A 147 -31.53 14.89 -9.03
N ARG A 148 -32.17 13.72 -8.98
CA ARG A 148 -33.65 13.62 -9.05
C ARG A 148 -34.37 13.83 -7.72
N SER A 149 -33.75 13.55 -6.60
CA SER A 149 -34.35 13.74 -5.29
C SER A 149 -34.28 15.19 -4.80
N LEU A 150 -33.23 15.93 -5.17
CA LEU A 150 -33.06 17.33 -4.83
C LEU A 150 -33.85 18.28 -5.72
N SER A 151 -34.18 17.91 -6.97
CA SER A 151 -34.98 18.73 -7.88
C SER A 151 -36.49 18.75 -7.58
N ARG A 152 -36.98 17.84 -6.73
CA ARG A 152 -38.39 17.78 -6.32
C ARG A 152 -38.78 18.77 -5.19
N LEU A 153 -37.82 19.33 -4.47
CA LEU A 153 -38.04 20.29 -3.41
C LEU A 153 -38.10 21.76 -3.89
N GLY A 154 -37.88 22.03 -5.16
CA GLY A 154 -37.90 23.36 -5.76
C GLY A 154 -38.94 23.50 -6.90
N GLY A 155 -40.17 23.03 -6.71
CA GLY A 155 -41.24 23.11 -7.69
C GLY A 155 -41.91 24.47 -7.76
N GLY A 156 -41.26 25.47 -8.38
CA GLY A 156 -41.89 26.72 -8.82
C GLY A 156 -41.84 26.79 -10.37
N ILE A 157 -43.00 26.84 -11.02
CA ILE A 157 -43.14 27.13 -12.44
C ILE A 157 -42.71 28.57 -12.68
N GLY A 158 -41.56 28.86 -13.30
CA GLY A 158 -41.32 30.19 -13.83
C GLY A 158 -39.98 30.86 -13.74
N THR A 159 -38.88 30.17 -13.32
CA THR A 159 -37.57 30.82 -13.25
C THR A 159 -36.43 29.90 -13.65
N ARG A 160 -36.56 29.19 -14.78
CA ARG A 160 -35.44 28.49 -15.42
C ARG A 160 -35.05 29.21 -16.69
N GLY A 161 -34.10 30.13 -16.56
CA GLY A 161 -33.23 30.47 -17.68
C GLY A 161 -32.36 29.25 -18.04
N PRO A 162 -31.58 29.28 -19.13
CA PRO A 162 -30.68 28.21 -19.53
C PRO A 162 -29.50 28.14 -18.57
N GLY A 163 -29.75 27.77 -17.31
CA GLY A 163 -28.76 27.61 -16.23
C GLY A 163 -28.46 26.15 -16.02
N GLU A 164 -27.18 25.83 -15.80
CA GLU A 164 -26.72 24.49 -15.39
C GLU A 164 -27.56 23.97 -14.22
N THR A 165 -27.86 22.66 -14.25
CA THR A 165 -28.45 22.00 -13.09
C THR A 165 -27.43 21.97 -11.95
N LYS A 166 -27.87 21.94 -10.69
CA LYS A 166 -26.98 21.83 -9.53
C LYS A 166 -25.99 20.67 -9.69
N LEU A 167 -26.45 19.56 -10.27
CA LEU A 167 -25.62 18.40 -10.54
C LEU A 167 -24.49 18.69 -11.55
N GLU A 168 -24.78 19.49 -12.57
CA GLU A 168 -23.76 19.88 -13.58
C GLU A 168 -22.72 20.83 -12.96
N MET A 169 -23.17 21.74 -12.10
CA MET A 169 -22.25 22.60 -11.35
C MET A 169 -21.35 21.77 -10.42
N ASP A 170 -21.91 20.83 -9.65
CA ASP A 170 -21.14 19.97 -8.74
C ASP A 170 -20.11 19.16 -9.53
N ARG A 171 -20.48 18.58 -10.68
CA ARG A 171 -19.56 17.87 -11.57
C ARG A 171 -18.47 18.76 -12.12
N ARG A 172 -18.79 19.99 -12.51
CA ARG A 172 -17.79 20.94 -13.00
C ARG A 172 -16.81 21.31 -11.88
N HIS A 173 -17.30 21.56 -10.67
CA HIS A 173 -16.44 21.84 -9.52
C HIS A 173 -15.48 20.68 -9.22
N ILE A 174 -15.98 19.44 -9.22
CA ILE A 174 -15.14 18.26 -9.02
C ILE A 174 -14.09 18.13 -10.11
N ARG A 175 -14.46 18.27 -11.40
CA ARG A 175 -13.49 18.18 -12.49
C ARG A 175 -12.45 19.29 -12.43
N THR A 176 -12.84 20.52 -12.09
CA THR A 176 -11.90 21.61 -11.87
C THR A 176 -10.92 21.27 -10.76
N ARG A 177 -11.44 20.78 -9.62
CA ARG A 177 -10.59 20.36 -8.50
C ARG A 177 -9.64 19.22 -8.85
N MET A 178 -10.11 18.22 -9.58
CA MET A 178 -9.27 17.13 -10.09
C MET A 178 -8.13 17.65 -10.99
N ASN A 179 -8.41 18.61 -11.86
CA ASN A 179 -7.38 19.21 -12.73
C ASN A 179 -6.35 20.03 -11.93
N GLU A 180 -6.80 20.79 -10.92
CA GLU A 180 -5.90 21.50 -10.01
C GLU A 180 -4.96 20.52 -9.27
N ILE A 181 -5.52 19.40 -8.76
CA ILE A 181 -4.75 18.38 -8.05
C ILE A 181 -3.73 17.74 -9.00
N LYS A 182 -4.14 17.37 -10.22
CA LYS A 182 -3.22 16.80 -11.22
C LYS A 182 -2.04 17.72 -11.50
N HIS A 183 -2.30 19.02 -11.70
CA HIS A 183 -1.24 19.99 -11.93
C HIS A 183 -0.30 20.14 -10.70
N GLN A 184 -0.85 20.10 -9.49
CA GLN A 184 -0.01 20.13 -8.28
C GLN A 184 0.84 18.85 -8.14
N LEU A 185 0.31 17.69 -8.51
CA LEU A 185 1.05 16.42 -8.53
C LEU A 185 2.17 16.42 -9.56
N GLU A 186 1.95 16.96 -10.76
CA GLU A 186 3.00 17.13 -11.79
C GLU A 186 4.22 17.87 -11.23
N THR A 187 3.99 18.96 -10.50
CA THR A 187 5.09 19.71 -9.86
C THR A 187 5.86 18.88 -8.83
N VAL A 188 5.15 18.02 -8.10
CA VAL A 188 5.78 17.14 -7.10
C VAL A 188 6.62 16.05 -7.77
N VAL A 189 6.10 15.47 -8.87
CA VAL A 189 6.83 14.46 -9.68
C VAL A 189 8.14 15.05 -10.22
N GLU A 190 8.13 16.26 -10.79
CA GLU A 190 9.35 16.93 -11.26
C GLU A 190 10.40 17.13 -10.15
N HIS A 191 9.96 17.43 -8.92
CA HIS A 191 10.86 17.53 -7.79
C HIS A 191 11.48 16.17 -7.43
N ARG A 192 10.70 15.09 -7.44
CA ARG A 192 11.19 13.73 -7.18
C ARG A 192 12.19 13.27 -8.22
N GLU A 193 11.91 13.48 -9.50
CA GLU A 193 12.83 13.13 -10.59
C GLU A 193 14.19 13.79 -10.41
N ARG A 194 14.22 15.06 -10.01
CA ARG A 194 15.47 15.77 -9.69
C ARG A 194 16.26 15.10 -8.55
N TYR A 195 15.58 14.69 -7.49
CA TYR A 195 16.24 13.97 -6.38
C TYR A 195 16.66 12.56 -6.77
N ARG A 196 15.89 11.87 -7.60
CA ARG A 196 16.22 10.56 -8.14
C ARG A 196 17.47 10.63 -9.02
N ASN A 197 17.51 11.54 -9.97
CA ASN A 197 18.67 11.76 -10.85
C ASN A 197 19.93 12.09 -10.03
N LYS A 198 19.80 12.85 -8.94
CA LYS A 198 20.91 13.11 -8.03
C LYS A 198 21.38 11.86 -7.27
N ARG A 199 20.47 10.96 -6.88
CA ARG A 199 20.81 9.67 -6.26
C ARG A 199 21.51 8.74 -7.26
N GLU A 200 21.04 8.68 -8.49
CA GLU A 200 21.63 7.92 -9.59
C GLU A 200 23.06 8.45 -9.91
N GLN A 201 23.24 9.75 -10.01
CA GLN A 201 24.56 10.38 -10.21
C GLN A 201 25.56 10.08 -9.08
N ASN A 202 25.06 9.90 -7.86
CA ASN A 202 25.89 9.54 -6.71
C ASN A 202 26.10 8.01 -6.58
N ASN A 203 25.63 7.20 -7.52
CA ASN A 203 25.76 5.74 -7.56
C ASN A 203 25.32 5.04 -6.25
N VAL A 204 24.30 5.60 -5.56
CA VAL A 204 23.79 5.01 -4.33
C VAL A 204 22.92 3.80 -4.63
N PHE A 205 23.22 2.66 -4.02
CA PHE A 205 22.41 1.44 -4.18
C PHE A 205 21.07 1.58 -3.47
N GLN A 206 19.98 1.27 -4.17
CA GLN A 206 18.62 1.47 -3.69
C GLN A 206 17.87 0.14 -3.57
N VAL A 207 17.30 -0.12 -2.41
CA VAL A 207 16.48 -1.30 -2.10
C VAL A 207 15.05 -0.86 -1.82
N ALA A 208 14.07 -1.46 -2.47
CA ALA A 208 12.66 -1.23 -2.18
C ALA A 208 12.04 -2.46 -1.51
N LEU A 209 11.41 -2.25 -0.35
CA LEU A 209 10.57 -3.26 0.30
C LEU A 209 9.22 -3.31 -0.39
N ILE A 210 8.85 -4.46 -0.90
CA ILE A 210 7.56 -4.72 -1.53
C ILE A 210 6.89 -5.91 -0.87
N GLY A 211 5.60 -6.09 -1.08
CA GLY A 211 4.86 -7.23 -0.54
C GLY A 211 3.44 -6.87 -0.13
N TYR A 212 2.72 -7.87 0.29
CA TYR A 212 1.31 -7.74 0.68
C TYR A 212 1.13 -6.85 1.93
N THR A 213 -0.08 -6.29 2.15
CA THR A 213 -0.38 -5.56 3.40
C THR A 213 -0.16 -6.48 4.60
N ASN A 214 0.32 -5.92 5.70
CA ASN A 214 0.61 -6.64 6.94
C ASN A 214 1.64 -7.79 6.84
N ALA A 215 2.39 -7.92 5.72
CA ALA A 215 3.46 -8.92 5.61
C ALA A 215 4.68 -8.61 6.49
N GLY A 216 4.77 -7.40 7.06
CA GLY A 216 5.86 -6.97 7.95
C GLY A 216 6.94 -6.14 7.25
N LYS A 217 6.62 -5.48 6.11
CA LYS A 217 7.55 -4.59 5.40
C LYS A 217 8.11 -3.50 6.31
N SER A 218 7.22 -2.75 6.94
CA SER A 218 7.61 -1.65 7.82
C SER A 218 8.35 -2.14 9.06
N SER A 219 8.06 -3.34 9.57
CA SER A 219 8.81 -3.93 10.67
C SER A 219 10.25 -4.21 10.25
N TRP A 220 10.47 -4.79 9.06
CA TRP A 220 11.81 -4.98 8.52
C TRP A 220 12.50 -3.65 8.19
N PHE A 221 11.76 -2.66 7.67
CA PHE A 221 12.30 -1.33 7.45
C PHE A 221 12.83 -0.72 8.76
N ASN A 222 12.03 -0.76 9.83
CA ASN A 222 12.42 -0.21 11.13
C ASN A 222 13.62 -0.97 11.74
N ALA A 223 13.63 -2.31 11.66
CA ALA A 223 14.74 -3.13 12.14
C ALA A 223 16.04 -2.76 11.41
N LEU A 224 16.04 -2.74 10.08
CA LEU A 224 17.22 -2.45 9.26
C LEU A 224 17.68 -0.99 9.38
N ALA A 225 16.74 -0.06 9.62
CA ALA A 225 17.04 1.38 9.80
C ALA A 225 17.36 1.77 11.26
N ASN A 226 17.34 0.83 12.20
CA ASN A 226 17.48 1.07 13.63
C ASN A 226 16.48 2.13 14.17
N GLU A 227 15.25 2.13 13.64
CA GLU A 227 14.19 3.03 14.11
C GLU A 227 13.27 2.33 15.10
N ALA A 228 13.20 2.82 16.34
CA ALA A 228 12.27 2.33 17.35
C ALA A 228 10.86 2.91 17.11
N THR A 229 10.12 2.37 16.13
CA THR A 229 8.75 2.79 15.89
C THR A 229 7.81 1.63 16.19
N TYR A 230 6.89 1.83 17.14
CA TYR A 230 5.86 0.83 17.46
C TYR A 230 4.86 0.75 16.30
N GLU A 231 4.77 -0.42 15.67
CA GLU A 231 3.80 -0.69 14.61
C GLU A 231 2.63 -1.49 15.15
N LYS A 232 1.43 -1.05 14.80
CA LYS A 232 0.21 -1.81 15.04
C LYS A 232 -0.02 -2.77 13.87
N ASN A 233 -0.52 -3.96 14.14
CA ASN A 233 -1.00 -4.92 13.12
C ASN A 233 -2.24 -4.37 12.42
N LEU A 234 -2.07 -3.35 11.58
CA LEU A 234 -3.13 -2.70 10.82
C LEU A 234 -2.78 -2.74 9.34
N LEU A 235 -3.78 -2.97 8.51
CA LEU A 235 -3.62 -2.90 7.06
C LEU A 235 -3.24 -1.48 6.63
N PHE A 236 -2.41 -1.37 5.60
CA PHE A 236 -1.90 -0.10 5.09
C PHE A 236 -1.25 0.79 6.16
N ALA A 237 -0.35 0.20 6.96
CA ALA A 237 0.40 0.94 7.98
C ALA A 237 1.23 2.08 7.35
N THR A 238 1.75 1.87 6.15
CA THR A 238 2.50 2.84 5.34
C THR A 238 1.72 3.18 4.09
N LEU A 239 1.46 4.47 3.87
CA LEU A 239 0.91 5.04 2.64
C LEU A 239 1.95 5.92 1.94
N ASP A 240 2.57 6.83 2.68
CA ASP A 240 3.65 7.66 2.17
C ASP A 240 4.96 6.86 2.22
N PRO A 241 5.72 6.73 1.12
CA PRO A 241 6.99 6.01 1.12
C PRO A 241 7.94 6.62 2.15
N LYS A 242 8.54 5.77 2.95
CA LYS A 242 9.62 6.16 3.86
C LYS A 242 10.93 5.70 3.29
N THR A 243 11.90 6.60 3.22
CA THR A 243 13.23 6.31 2.68
C THR A 243 14.27 6.61 3.76
N ARG A 244 15.22 5.69 3.96
CA ARG A 244 16.33 5.85 4.90
C ARG A 244 17.63 5.36 4.30
N GLN A 245 18.71 6.01 4.68
CA GLN A 245 20.03 5.49 4.44
C GLN A 245 20.38 4.53 5.57
N ILE A 246 20.80 3.33 5.20
CA ILE A 246 21.27 2.32 6.14
C ILE A 246 22.70 1.93 5.80
N GLN A 247 23.45 1.52 6.80
CA GLN A 247 24.80 1.02 6.64
C GLN A 247 24.80 -0.49 6.74
N ILE A 248 25.31 -1.14 5.70
CA ILE A 248 25.57 -2.57 5.71
C ILE A 248 27.08 -2.77 5.56
N ASN A 249 27.62 -3.80 6.18
CA ASN A 249 29.06 -4.05 6.21
C ASN A 249 29.86 -2.81 6.72
N ASP A 250 31.19 -2.87 6.67
CA ASP A 250 32.11 -1.86 7.20
C ASP A 250 32.12 -0.51 6.44
N GLY A 251 30.95 0.14 6.36
CA GLY A 251 30.85 1.50 5.85
C GLY A 251 29.99 1.67 4.60
N PHE A 252 29.63 0.60 3.88
CA PHE A 252 28.80 0.73 2.67
C PHE A 252 27.39 1.19 3.00
N ASN A 253 27.00 2.30 2.39
CA ASN A 253 25.69 2.91 2.56
C ASN A 253 24.78 2.56 1.38
N LEU A 254 23.57 2.11 1.70
CA LEU A 254 22.50 1.97 0.71
C LEU A 254 21.23 2.70 1.20
N ILE A 255 20.31 2.92 0.29
CA ILE A 255 19.01 3.48 0.59
C ILE A 255 18.00 2.34 0.62
N ILE A 256 17.22 2.26 1.71
CA ILE A 256 16.06 1.38 1.81
C ILE A 256 14.79 2.21 1.81
N SER A 257 13.78 1.76 1.05
CA SER A 257 12.47 2.41 0.96
C SER A 257 11.36 1.45 1.36
N ASP A 258 10.49 1.86 2.31
CA ASP A 258 9.25 1.16 2.63
C ASP A 258 8.15 1.65 1.70
N THR A 259 7.43 0.74 1.05
CA THR A 259 6.38 1.05 0.09
C THR A 259 5.00 0.68 0.61
N VAL A 260 3.97 1.15 -0.07
CA VAL A 260 2.57 0.77 0.20
C VAL A 260 2.41 -0.75 0.03
N GLY A 261 1.67 -1.38 0.94
CA GLY A 261 1.34 -2.80 0.83
C GLY A 261 0.28 -3.06 -0.25
N PHE A 262 0.43 -4.18 -0.94
CA PHE A 262 -0.57 -4.66 -1.90
C PHE A 262 -1.72 -5.35 -1.18
N ILE A 263 -2.87 -5.42 -1.83
CA ILE A 263 -4.10 -6.03 -1.32
C ILE A 263 -4.83 -6.73 -2.47
N GLN A 264 -5.69 -7.68 -2.14
CA GLN A 264 -6.57 -8.33 -3.12
C GLN A 264 -7.57 -7.34 -3.72
N LYS A 265 -7.96 -7.56 -4.96
CA LYS A 265 -8.98 -6.75 -5.65
C LYS A 265 -8.70 -5.24 -5.55
N LEU A 266 -7.41 -4.84 -5.68
CA LEU A 266 -7.04 -3.42 -5.64
C LEU A 266 -7.71 -2.70 -6.83
N PRO A 267 -8.56 -1.69 -6.58
CA PRO A 267 -9.22 -0.97 -7.67
C PRO A 267 -8.22 -0.29 -8.60
N THR A 268 -8.47 -0.35 -9.92
CA THR A 268 -7.58 0.25 -10.93
C THR A 268 -7.38 1.76 -10.74
N THR A 269 -8.41 2.45 -10.24
CA THR A 269 -8.35 3.88 -9.88
C THR A 269 -7.33 4.14 -8.77
N LEU A 270 -7.19 3.21 -7.83
CA LEU A 270 -6.20 3.29 -6.75
C LEU A 270 -4.78 2.97 -7.25
N ILE A 271 -4.62 2.01 -8.15
CA ILE A 271 -3.32 1.72 -8.78
C ILE A 271 -2.78 2.99 -9.45
N ALA A 272 -3.62 3.74 -10.16
CA ALA A 272 -3.24 5.00 -10.79
C ALA A 272 -2.84 6.07 -9.76
N ALA A 273 -3.55 6.16 -8.63
CA ALA A 273 -3.24 7.08 -7.54
C ALA A 273 -1.92 6.71 -6.82
N PHE A 274 -1.61 5.41 -6.70
CA PHE A 274 -0.38 4.91 -6.07
C PHE A 274 0.79 4.74 -7.03
N LYS A 275 0.57 4.94 -8.32
CA LYS A 275 1.63 4.83 -9.33
C LYS A 275 2.89 5.59 -8.92
N SER A 276 2.74 6.77 -8.32
CA SER A 276 3.88 7.58 -7.88
C SER A 276 4.60 7.02 -6.64
N THR A 277 3.90 6.34 -5.72
CA THR A 277 4.53 5.67 -4.57
C THR A 277 5.22 4.39 -5.00
N LEU A 278 4.68 3.70 -6.00
CA LEU A 278 5.29 2.53 -6.62
C LEU A 278 6.44 2.91 -7.59
N GLU A 279 6.47 4.13 -8.09
CA GLU A 279 7.58 4.67 -8.89
C GLU A 279 8.89 4.76 -8.09
N GLU A 280 8.85 4.89 -6.77
CA GLU A 280 10.05 4.75 -5.93
C GLU A 280 10.63 3.32 -6.03
N ALA A 281 9.79 2.30 -6.12
CA ALA A 281 10.23 0.92 -6.33
C ALA A 281 10.81 0.67 -7.72
N LYS A 282 10.31 1.36 -8.76
CA LYS A 282 10.85 1.27 -10.13
C LYS A 282 12.30 1.72 -10.26
N GLY A 283 12.73 2.63 -9.41
CA GLY A 283 14.11 3.11 -9.39
C GLY A 283 15.04 2.31 -8.48
N ALA A 284 14.57 1.22 -7.90
CA ALA A 284 15.38 0.38 -7.04
C ALA A 284 16.32 -0.52 -7.84
N ASP A 285 17.49 -0.81 -7.26
CA ASP A 285 18.45 -1.77 -7.79
C ASP A 285 18.12 -3.22 -7.33
N LEU A 286 17.30 -3.34 -6.26
CA LEU A 286 16.85 -4.61 -5.69
C LEU A 286 15.45 -4.46 -5.11
N LEU A 287 14.55 -5.38 -5.42
CA LEU A 287 13.27 -5.54 -4.75
C LEU A 287 13.40 -6.58 -3.63
N LEU A 288 13.11 -6.18 -2.41
CA LEU A 288 13.07 -7.08 -1.27
C LEU A 288 11.61 -7.42 -0.96
N HIS A 289 11.15 -8.56 -1.46
CA HIS A 289 9.77 -8.98 -1.36
C HIS A 289 9.52 -9.67 0.00
N VAL A 290 8.75 -9.01 0.86
CA VAL A 290 8.37 -9.53 2.18
C VAL A 290 7.04 -10.26 2.08
N VAL A 291 7.03 -11.55 2.47
CA VAL A 291 5.89 -12.46 2.40
C VAL A 291 5.54 -12.92 3.82
N ASP A 292 4.28 -12.85 4.19
CA ASP A 292 3.78 -13.41 5.45
C ASP A 292 3.66 -14.94 5.32
N ALA A 293 4.67 -15.66 5.77
CA ALA A 293 4.70 -17.13 5.68
C ALA A 293 3.67 -17.81 6.58
N SER A 294 3.14 -17.12 7.59
CA SER A 294 2.13 -17.67 8.51
C SER A 294 0.71 -17.69 7.92
N HIS A 295 0.49 -16.91 6.84
CA HIS A 295 -0.82 -16.84 6.20
C HIS A 295 -1.10 -18.10 5.38
N PRO A 296 -2.28 -18.74 5.49
CA PRO A 296 -2.61 -19.95 4.72
C PRO A 296 -2.45 -19.75 3.21
N GLU A 297 -2.84 -18.59 2.70
CA GLU A 297 -2.78 -18.23 1.29
C GLU A 297 -1.54 -17.41 0.91
N TYR A 298 -0.41 -17.55 1.62
CA TYR A 298 0.81 -16.78 1.33
C TYR A 298 1.27 -16.91 -0.13
N ARG A 299 1.01 -18.06 -0.77
CA ARG A 299 1.36 -18.29 -2.19
C ARG A 299 0.53 -17.41 -3.11
N VAL A 300 -0.78 -17.32 -2.87
CA VAL A 300 -1.69 -16.47 -3.66
C VAL A 300 -1.31 -15.01 -3.49
N GLN A 301 -0.99 -14.58 -2.26
CA GLN A 301 -0.48 -13.23 -2.00
C GLN A 301 0.84 -12.96 -2.70
N TYR A 302 1.76 -13.93 -2.69
CA TYR A 302 3.05 -13.85 -3.39
C TYR A 302 2.86 -13.70 -4.91
N ASP A 303 2.00 -14.52 -5.51
CA ASP A 303 1.70 -14.49 -6.94
C ASP A 303 1.00 -13.18 -7.34
N THR A 304 0.08 -12.68 -6.52
CA THR A 304 -0.57 -11.37 -6.72
C THR A 304 0.45 -10.23 -6.76
N VAL A 305 1.41 -10.21 -5.85
CA VAL A 305 2.47 -9.19 -5.84
C VAL A 305 3.34 -9.30 -7.08
N ASN A 306 3.71 -10.52 -7.51
CA ASN A 306 4.49 -10.74 -8.72
C ASN A 306 3.74 -10.29 -9.98
N GLN A 307 2.44 -10.52 -10.06
CA GLN A 307 1.63 -10.01 -11.16
C GLN A 307 1.67 -8.47 -11.21
N ILE A 308 1.49 -7.79 -10.07
CA ILE A 308 1.56 -6.32 -9.99
C ILE A 308 2.95 -5.81 -10.37
N ILE A 309 4.03 -6.49 -9.96
CA ILE A 309 5.41 -6.18 -10.38
C ILE A 309 5.52 -6.24 -11.91
N GLY A 310 4.92 -7.25 -12.56
CA GLY A 310 4.85 -7.36 -14.01
C GLY A 310 4.05 -6.24 -14.66
N ASP A 311 2.86 -5.95 -14.14
CA ASP A 311 1.96 -4.90 -14.65
C ASP A 311 2.58 -3.49 -14.55
N LEU A 312 3.48 -3.30 -13.59
CA LEU A 312 4.22 -2.06 -13.37
C LEU A 312 5.57 -2.02 -14.13
N ASP A 313 5.88 -3.03 -14.96
CA ASP A 313 7.14 -3.11 -15.70
C ASP A 313 8.41 -3.11 -14.81
N MET A 314 8.31 -3.75 -13.63
CA MET A 314 9.41 -3.89 -12.67
C MET A 314 10.03 -5.31 -12.66
N GLY A 315 9.56 -6.21 -13.53
CA GLY A 315 10.02 -7.60 -13.57
C GLY A 315 11.51 -7.77 -13.96
N HIS A 316 12.14 -6.72 -14.50
CA HIS A 316 13.56 -6.68 -14.82
C HIS A 316 14.47 -6.44 -13.60
N ILE A 317 13.91 -5.94 -12.50
CA ILE A 317 14.66 -5.62 -11.27
C ILE A 317 14.95 -6.92 -10.51
N PRO A 318 16.20 -7.18 -10.08
CA PRO A 318 16.52 -8.32 -9.23
C PRO A 318 15.64 -8.38 -7.97
N GLN A 319 15.28 -9.60 -7.57
CA GLN A 319 14.40 -9.81 -6.40
C GLN A 319 15.04 -10.77 -5.41
N ALA A 320 14.81 -10.49 -4.10
CA ALA A 320 15.07 -11.43 -3.02
C ALA A 320 13.85 -11.51 -2.10
N ILE A 321 13.60 -12.68 -1.52
CA ILE A 321 12.38 -12.96 -0.77
C ILE A 321 12.69 -13.09 0.72
N ILE A 322 11.93 -12.36 1.55
CA ILE A 322 11.87 -12.56 2.99
C ILE A 322 10.56 -13.26 3.33
N PHE A 323 10.59 -14.55 3.59
CA PHE A 323 9.48 -15.24 4.24
C PHE A 323 9.49 -14.87 5.72
N ASN A 324 8.60 -13.95 6.08
CA ASN A 324 8.49 -13.37 7.42
C ASN A 324 7.51 -14.13 8.31
N LYS A 325 7.44 -13.77 9.59
CA LYS A 325 6.59 -14.35 10.63
C LYS A 325 6.83 -15.84 10.87
N LYS A 326 8.08 -16.25 10.81
CA LYS A 326 8.51 -17.62 11.14
C LYS A 326 8.03 -18.08 12.51
N ASP A 327 7.89 -17.16 13.46
CA ASP A 327 7.38 -17.38 14.81
C ASP A 327 5.93 -17.84 14.89
N LEU A 328 5.16 -17.59 13.82
CA LEU A 328 3.73 -17.94 13.70
C LEU A 328 3.47 -19.03 12.65
N HIS A 329 4.51 -19.44 11.91
CA HIS A 329 4.34 -20.39 10.81
C HIS A 329 4.24 -21.83 11.32
N GLU A 330 3.19 -22.52 10.91
CA GLU A 330 2.99 -23.94 11.14
C GLU A 330 3.03 -24.67 9.79
N GLY A 331 4.08 -25.45 9.53
CA GLY A 331 4.17 -26.23 8.30
C GLY A 331 5.56 -26.34 7.68
N ALA A 332 5.60 -26.69 6.41
CA ALA A 332 6.85 -26.81 5.67
C ALA A 332 7.46 -25.44 5.38
N VAL A 333 8.79 -25.33 5.45
CA VAL A 333 9.51 -24.10 5.13
C VAL A 333 9.17 -23.66 3.70
N PRO A 334 8.74 -22.41 3.48
CA PRO A 334 8.45 -21.91 2.15
C PRO A 334 9.68 -21.98 1.23
N THR A 335 9.48 -22.34 -0.02
CA THR A 335 10.54 -22.46 -1.02
C THR A 335 10.22 -21.67 -2.29
N THR A 336 11.26 -21.12 -2.91
CA THR A 336 11.20 -20.39 -4.17
C THR A 336 12.51 -20.60 -4.94
N ASN A 337 12.51 -20.32 -6.24
CA ASN A 337 13.72 -20.34 -7.08
C ASN A 337 14.56 -19.05 -6.93
N LEU A 338 14.04 -18.03 -6.26
CA LEU A 338 14.75 -16.78 -6.00
C LEU A 338 15.56 -16.87 -4.69
N PRO A 339 16.60 -16.05 -4.53
CA PRO A 339 17.28 -15.89 -3.25
C PRO A 339 16.27 -15.60 -2.14
N SER A 340 16.29 -16.41 -1.08
CA SER A 340 15.26 -16.30 -0.06
C SER A 340 15.75 -16.66 1.33
N ILE A 341 15.06 -16.12 2.33
CA ILE A 341 15.33 -16.41 3.75
C ILE A 341 14.03 -16.55 4.53
N PHE A 342 14.02 -17.45 5.53
CA PHE A 342 12.87 -17.68 6.40
C PHE A 342 13.19 -17.21 7.82
N VAL A 343 12.53 -16.11 8.25
CA VAL A 343 12.89 -15.30 9.42
C VAL A 343 11.67 -14.71 10.11
N SER A 344 11.89 -14.08 11.28
CA SER A 344 10.88 -13.29 11.98
C SER A 344 11.43 -11.90 12.29
N SER A 345 10.71 -10.86 11.94
CA SER A 345 11.07 -9.47 12.30
C SER A 345 11.00 -9.17 13.80
N LYS A 346 10.51 -10.10 14.61
CA LYS A 346 10.51 -10.02 16.07
C LYS A 346 11.76 -10.62 16.71
N ASN A 347 12.60 -11.31 15.93
CA ASN A 347 13.81 -11.97 16.40
C ASN A 347 15.04 -11.17 15.95
N GLU A 348 15.72 -10.52 16.88
CA GLU A 348 16.93 -9.72 16.59
C GLU A 348 18.04 -10.54 15.91
N ALA A 349 18.17 -11.84 16.20
CA ALA A 349 19.16 -12.70 15.55
C ALA A 349 18.88 -12.91 14.05
N ASP A 350 17.65 -12.70 13.58
CA ASP A 350 17.27 -12.84 12.19
C ASP A 350 17.56 -11.56 11.37
N GLU A 351 17.76 -10.40 12.03
CA GLU A 351 18.18 -9.16 11.39
C GLU A 351 19.53 -9.31 10.70
N GLU A 352 20.50 -9.92 11.39
CA GLU A 352 21.84 -10.16 10.81
C GLU A 352 21.78 -11.08 9.60
N LYS A 353 20.89 -12.08 9.61
CA LYS A 353 20.69 -12.97 8.46
C LYS A 353 20.12 -12.21 7.24
N VAL A 354 19.20 -11.26 7.47
CA VAL A 354 18.65 -10.41 6.40
C VAL A 354 19.73 -9.46 5.87
N LYS A 355 20.59 -8.89 6.73
CA LYS A 355 21.74 -8.10 6.30
C LYS A 355 22.71 -8.92 5.43
N GLN A 356 22.98 -10.17 5.79
CA GLN A 356 23.81 -11.06 4.97
C GLN A 356 23.18 -11.34 3.61
N LEU A 357 21.86 -11.62 3.54
CA LEU A 357 21.14 -11.75 2.28
C LEU A 357 21.29 -10.49 1.41
N LEU A 358 21.12 -9.30 2.01
CA LEU A 358 21.28 -8.03 1.31
C LEU A 358 22.71 -7.87 0.76
N ILE A 359 23.74 -8.19 1.54
CA ILE A 359 25.14 -8.12 1.11
C ILE A 359 25.40 -9.04 -0.09
N GLU A 360 24.86 -10.24 -0.09
CA GLU A 360 24.99 -11.20 -1.20
C GLU A 360 24.29 -10.66 -2.46
N GLN A 361 23.08 -10.10 -2.32
CA GLN A 361 22.35 -9.53 -3.45
C GLN A 361 23.05 -8.27 -4.01
N VAL A 362 23.56 -7.40 -3.13
CA VAL A 362 24.36 -6.23 -3.54
C VAL A 362 25.59 -6.68 -4.31
N LYS A 363 26.32 -7.70 -3.84
CA LYS A 363 27.49 -8.25 -4.56
C LYS A 363 27.12 -8.76 -5.95
N SER A 364 25.98 -9.43 -6.09
CA SER A 364 25.53 -9.99 -7.38
C SER A 364 25.11 -8.91 -8.39
N ALA A 365 24.68 -7.74 -7.91
CA ALA A 365 24.22 -6.63 -8.74
C ALA A 365 25.31 -5.61 -9.09
N LEU A 366 26.48 -5.69 -8.45
CA LEU A 366 27.59 -4.75 -8.62
C LEU A 366 28.75 -5.40 -9.37
N THR A 367 29.60 -4.57 -9.99
CA THR A 367 30.81 -5.00 -10.66
C THR A 367 32.01 -4.99 -9.71
N THR A 368 32.91 -5.97 -9.87
CA THR A 368 34.14 -6.04 -9.07
C THR A 368 35.12 -4.94 -9.48
N TYR A 369 35.85 -4.39 -8.50
CA TYR A 369 36.93 -3.45 -8.77
C TYR A 369 38.14 -3.74 -7.86
N GLU A 370 39.33 -3.32 -8.34
CA GLU A 370 40.55 -3.26 -7.57
C GLU A 370 41.19 -1.86 -7.79
N GLU A 371 41.46 -1.14 -6.71
CA GLU A 371 42.04 0.22 -6.77
C GLU A 371 43.19 0.33 -5.78
N LYS A 372 44.27 0.97 -6.20
CA LYS A 372 45.40 1.31 -5.32
C LYS A 372 45.29 2.78 -4.89
N VAL A 373 45.24 2.99 -3.60
CA VAL A 373 45.10 4.32 -2.98
C VAL A 373 46.33 4.64 -2.17
N PRO A 374 47.01 5.78 -2.39
CA PRO A 374 48.12 6.22 -1.57
C PRO A 374 47.67 6.34 -0.08
N SER A 375 48.56 5.98 0.85
CA SER A 375 48.25 6.07 2.28
C SER A 375 47.97 7.50 2.77
N ALA A 376 48.48 8.50 2.04
CA ALA A 376 48.22 9.91 2.31
C ALA A 376 46.84 10.39 1.84
N ASP A 377 46.12 9.62 0.98
CA ASP A 377 44.80 9.96 0.44
C ASP A 377 43.68 9.32 1.27
N ALA A 378 43.52 9.84 2.50
CA ALA A 378 42.47 9.38 3.42
C ALA A 378 41.05 9.66 2.89
N ASP A 379 40.87 10.73 2.12
CA ASP A 379 39.55 11.12 1.58
C ASP A 379 39.09 10.09 0.54
N ARG A 380 40.00 9.64 -0.32
CA ARG A 380 39.69 8.59 -1.30
C ARG A 380 39.33 7.26 -0.63
N LEU A 381 40.09 6.87 0.39
CA LEU A 381 39.81 5.68 1.16
C LEU A 381 38.43 5.74 1.83
N TYR A 382 38.11 6.88 2.43
CA TYR A 382 36.82 7.13 3.06
C TYR A 382 35.68 7.09 2.05
N PHE A 383 35.86 7.76 0.91
CA PHE A 383 34.91 7.74 -0.20
C PHE A 383 34.59 6.31 -0.67
N LEU A 384 35.64 5.50 -0.94
CA LEU A 384 35.45 4.12 -1.37
C LEU A 384 34.71 3.29 -0.33
N LYS A 385 35.02 3.44 0.95
CA LYS A 385 34.29 2.74 2.01
C LYS A 385 32.81 3.09 2.08
N GLN A 386 32.43 4.32 1.77
CA GLN A 386 31.03 4.75 1.85
C GLN A 386 30.22 4.44 0.59
N HIS A 387 30.85 4.43 -0.59
CA HIS A 387 30.15 4.36 -1.87
C HIS A 387 30.35 3.02 -2.58
N THR A 388 31.21 2.13 -2.07
CA THR A 388 31.47 0.83 -2.65
C THR A 388 31.46 -0.26 -1.56
N LEU A 389 31.07 -1.47 -1.93
CA LEU A 389 31.12 -2.59 -1.00
C LEU A 389 32.55 -3.14 -0.94
N VAL A 390 33.34 -2.66 0.00
CA VAL A 390 34.74 -3.08 0.19
C VAL A 390 34.77 -4.48 0.83
N THR A 391 35.53 -5.39 0.21
CA THR A 391 35.69 -6.76 0.73
C THR A 391 37.08 -7.04 1.25
N GLU A 392 38.10 -6.33 0.77
CA GLU A 392 39.48 -6.51 1.18
C GLU A 392 40.24 -5.18 1.14
N ILE A 393 41.01 -4.91 2.19
CA ILE A 393 41.95 -3.79 2.24
C ILE A 393 43.31 -4.37 2.66
N LYS A 394 44.31 -4.24 1.78
CA LYS A 394 45.70 -4.65 2.06
C LYS A 394 46.61 -3.44 2.00
N PHE A 395 47.40 -3.24 3.04
CA PHE A 395 48.44 -2.23 3.03
C PHE A 395 49.73 -2.82 2.45
N ASN A 396 50.32 -2.11 1.49
CA ASN A 396 51.63 -2.44 0.91
C ASN A 396 52.68 -1.47 1.46
N GLU A 397 53.54 -1.98 2.31
CA GLU A 397 54.60 -1.18 2.92
C GLU A 397 55.64 -0.66 1.94
N THR A 398 55.88 -1.39 0.81
CA THR A 398 56.88 -1.02 -0.16
C THR A 398 56.52 0.25 -0.92
N ASP A 399 55.26 0.42 -1.26
CA ASP A 399 54.75 1.53 -2.08
C ASP A 399 53.97 2.52 -1.25
N ALA A 400 53.81 2.31 0.07
CA ALA A 400 52.95 3.07 0.99
C ALA A 400 51.51 3.26 0.43
N THR A 401 50.94 2.20 -0.15
CA THR A 401 49.59 2.23 -0.76
C THR A 401 48.66 1.19 -0.13
N TYR A 402 47.36 1.49 -0.14
CA TYR A 402 46.32 0.53 0.15
C TYR A 402 45.82 -0.09 -1.18
N THR A 403 45.81 -1.40 -1.29
CA THR A 403 45.09 -2.11 -2.34
C THR A 403 43.69 -2.46 -1.82
N ILE A 404 42.67 -1.89 -2.45
CA ILE A 404 41.28 -2.04 -2.06
C ILE A 404 40.57 -2.87 -3.12
N LYS A 405 39.92 -3.94 -2.69
CA LYS A 405 39.06 -4.75 -3.56
C LYS A 405 37.63 -4.71 -3.06
N GLY A 406 36.70 -4.72 -3.99
CA GLY A 406 35.29 -4.65 -3.64
C GLY A 406 34.38 -4.69 -4.85
N PHE A 407 33.16 -4.22 -4.64
CA PHE A 407 32.10 -4.15 -5.66
C PHE A 407 31.59 -2.69 -5.73
N LYS A 408 31.39 -2.19 -6.94
CA LYS A 408 30.85 -0.86 -7.19
C LYS A 408 29.75 -0.88 -8.24
N LYS A 409 28.87 0.11 -8.21
CA LYS A 409 27.87 0.36 -9.25
C LYS A 409 28.59 0.96 -10.47
N GLU A 410 28.22 0.49 -11.69
CA GLU A 410 28.75 1.05 -12.95
C GLU A 410 28.27 2.50 -13.21
#